data_f9324f910d5b1c603d68e5d296d0f1e9
#
_entry.id   f9324f910d5b1c603d68e5d296d0f1e9
#
_cell.length_a   1.000
_cell.length_b   1.000
_cell.length_c   1.000
_cell.angle_alpha   90.00
_cell.angle_beta   90.00
_cell.angle_gamma   90.00
#
_symmetry.space_group_name_H-M   'P 1'
#
loop_
_entity.id
_entity.type
_entity.pdbx_description
1 polymer ?
#
loop_
_entity_poly.entity_id
_entity_poly.type
_entity_poly.pdbx_seq_one_letter_code
_entity_poly.pdbx_strand_id
1 'polypeptide(L)'
;MPAIVTNKFRIHNSEQFSESFSESGANVYYMLLGRPQPFATSTRGDSRTDNEGSDSAPLTPADAIETEFFTFDDAIAAKKVTSSDISFVIPRRNWTTGTVYDYYRPDYGRRITGGTPTQTANSGATNLFDSTFYVLSSDFNVYKVLDNNGDAASTVEPT
;
A
#
# COMPACT_ATOMS: atom_id res chain seq x y z
N MET A 1 11.65 18.88 -15.51
CA MET A 1 11.33 18.89 -14.09
C MET A 1 10.65 17.56 -13.76
N PRO A 2 11.04 16.87 -12.69
CA PRO A 2 10.29 15.69 -12.27
C PRO A 2 8.86 16.09 -11.88
N ALA A 3 7.89 15.25 -12.21
CA ALA A 3 6.50 15.47 -11.84
C ALA A 3 6.35 15.40 -10.31
N ILE A 4 5.63 16.35 -9.74
CA ILE A 4 5.32 16.35 -8.30
C ILE A 4 3.94 15.74 -8.11
N VAL A 5 3.88 14.56 -7.52
CA VAL A 5 2.63 13.91 -7.13
C VAL A 5 2.39 14.16 -5.64
N THR A 6 1.39 15.00 -5.34
CA THR A 6 1.03 15.31 -3.95
C THR A 6 0.17 14.20 -3.33
N ASN A 7 0.14 14.12 -1.98
CA ASN A 7 -0.74 13.19 -1.29
C ASN A 7 -2.22 13.44 -1.59
N LYS A 8 -2.63 14.70 -1.74
CA LYS A 8 -4.00 15.07 -2.14
C LYS A 8 -4.38 14.50 -3.51
N PHE A 9 -3.45 14.57 -4.47
CA PHE A 9 -3.67 14.01 -5.79
C PHE A 9 -3.79 12.47 -5.75
N ARG A 10 -2.97 11.80 -4.94
CA ARG A 10 -3.04 10.34 -4.75
C ARG A 10 -4.37 9.91 -4.13
N ILE A 11 -4.83 10.64 -3.10
CA ILE A 11 -6.12 10.38 -2.45
C ILE A 11 -7.25 10.56 -3.46
N HIS A 12 -7.27 11.69 -4.18
CA HIS A 12 -8.27 11.96 -5.21
C HIS A 12 -8.31 10.86 -6.29
N ASN A 13 -7.16 10.43 -6.79
CA ASN A 13 -7.12 9.34 -7.78
C ASN A 13 -7.67 8.02 -7.20
N SER A 14 -7.38 7.72 -5.94
CA SER A 14 -7.91 6.52 -5.29
C SER A 14 -9.41 6.59 -5.10
N GLU A 15 -9.95 7.76 -4.76
CA GLU A 15 -11.38 8.02 -4.64
C GLU A 15 -12.06 7.88 -6.00
N GLN A 16 -11.52 8.48 -7.06
CA GLN A 16 -12.03 8.36 -8.42
C GLN A 16 -12.01 6.91 -8.92
N PHE A 17 -10.94 6.18 -8.65
CA PHE A 17 -10.87 4.77 -8.99
C PHE A 17 -11.95 3.96 -8.25
N SER A 18 -12.13 4.20 -6.95
CA SER A 18 -13.19 3.55 -6.17
C SER A 18 -14.59 3.89 -6.69
N GLU A 19 -14.84 5.15 -7.04
CA GLU A 19 -16.11 5.63 -7.60
C GLU A 19 -16.44 4.97 -8.96
N SER A 20 -15.43 4.75 -9.79
CA SER A 20 -15.59 4.14 -11.11
C SER A 20 -16.23 2.74 -11.11
N PHE A 21 -16.24 2.05 -9.97
CA PHE A 21 -16.93 0.75 -9.83
C PHE A 21 -18.44 0.86 -9.62
N SER A 22 -18.94 2.04 -9.25
CA SER A 22 -20.35 2.27 -8.93
C SER A 22 -21.08 3.18 -9.91
N GLU A 23 -20.37 3.80 -10.86
CA GLU A 23 -20.96 4.69 -11.84
C GLU A 23 -21.87 3.96 -12.84
N SER A 24 -22.87 4.68 -13.35
CA SER A 24 -23.70 4.20 -14.46
C SER A 24 -22.86 4.11 -15.74
N GLY A 25 -22.77 2.93 -16.33
CA GLY A 25 -21.89 2.67 -17.47
C GLY A 25 -20.43 2.40 -17.04
N ALA A 26 -20.24 2.03 -15.78
CA ALA A 26 -18.94 1.72 -15.20
C ALA A 26 -18.13 0.73 -16.05
N ASN A 27 -16.82 0.92 -16.04
CA ASN A 27 -15.90 -0.06 -16.58
C ASN A 27 -16.04 -1.40 -15.83
N VAL A 28 -15.90 -2.48 -16.54
CA VAL A 28 -15.97 -3.82 -15.95
C VAL A 28 -14.55 -4.27 -15.63
N TYR A 29 -14.29 -4.50 -14.34
CA TYR A 29 -13.00 -4.95 -13.84
C TYR A 29 -13.07 -6.42 -13.43
N TYR A 30 -12.00 -7.15 -13.72
CA TYR A 30 -11.83 -8.53 -13.30
C TYR A 30 -10.53 -8.66 -12.52
N MET A 31 -10.58 -9.40 -11.42
CA MET A 31 -9.41 -9.85 -10.71
C MET A 31 -9.07 -11.26 -11.20
N LEU A 32 -7.84 -11.47 -11.62
CA LEU A 32 -7.30 -12.77 -12.00
C LEU A 32 -6.39 -13.27 -10.88
N LEU A 33 -6.56 -14.53 -10.49
CA LEU A 33 -5.58 -15.26 -9.72
C LEU A 33 -4.68 -16.00 -10.70
N GLY A 34 -3.43 -15.63 -10.72
CA GLY A 34 -2.43 -16.21 -11.59
C GLY A 34 -1.76 -17.42 -10.97
N ARG A 35 -0.56 -17.66 -11.38
CA ARG A 35 0.28 -18.80 -11.11
C ARG A 35 0.43 -19.14 -9.61
N PRO A 36 0.14 -20.38 -9.21
CA PRO A 36 0.28 -20.82 -7.82
C PRO A 36 1.71 -21.24 -7.44
N GLN A 37 2.64 -21.27 -8.42
CA GLN A 37 4.02 -21.71 -8.22
C GLN A 37 5.01 -20.58 -8.46
N PRO A 38 6.19 -20.60 -7.80
CA PRO A 38 7.25 -19.63 -8.04
C PRO A 38 7.70 -19.60 -9.52
N PHE A 39 8.07 -18.44 -10.02
CA PHE A 39 8.58 -18.26 -11.38
C PHE A 39 9.90 -19.01 -11.64
N ALA A 40 10.75 -19.13 -10.62
CA ALA A 40 12.09 -19.71 -10.74
C ALA A 40 12.13 -21.24 -10.83
N THR A 41 10.99 -21.94 -10.77
CA THR A 41 10.99 -23.39 -10.88
C THR A 41 10.92 -23.82 -12.33
N SER A 42 12.04 -24.27 -12.86
CA SER A 42 12.22 -24.79 -14.21
C SER A 42 11.48 -26.12 -14.49
N THR A 43 10.55 -26.52 -13.64
CA THR A 43 9.90 -27.83 -13.70
C THR A 43 8.71 -27.90 -14.67
N ARG A 44 8.40 -26.81 -15.34
CA ARG A 44 7.25 -26.77 -16.25
C ARG A 44 7.49 -27.52 -17.56
N GLY A 45 8.75 -27.80 -17.91
CA GLY A 45 9.11 -28.61 -19.07
C GLY A 45 8.78 -28.00 -20.42
N ASP A 46 8.44 -26.74 -20.47
CA ASP A 46 8.18 -25.97 -21.68
C ASP A 46 9.14 -24.78 -21.79
N SER A 47 9.34 -24.29 -23.01
CA SER A 47 10.25 -23.20 -23.33
C SER A 47 9.79 -21.81 -22.84
N ARG A 48 8.69 -21.73 -22.11
CA ARG A 48 8.12 -20.46 -21.61
C ARG A 48 8.79 -19.96 -20.35
N THR A 49 9.53 -20.83 -19.64
CA THR A 49 10.21 -20.49 -18.38
C THR A 49 11.24 -19.38 -18.55
N ASP A 50 11.88 -19.29 -19.71
CA ASP A 50 12.90 -18.28 -19.99
C ASP A 50 12.30 -16.89 -20.20
N ASN A 51 10.99 -16.78 -20.45
CA ASN A 51 10.30 -15.53 -20.76
C ASN A 51 9.37 -15.06 -19.64
N GLU A 52 9.25 -15.81 -18.54
CA GLU A 52 8.35 -15.48 -17.44
C GLU A 52 9.02 -14.67 -16.32
N GLY A 53 10.34 -14.45 -16.38
CA GLY A 53 11.10 -13.83 -15.30
C GLY A 53 11.34 -14.77 -14.13
N SER A 54 11.64 -14.20 -12.97
CA SER A 54 11.83 -14.93 -11.71
C SER A 54 11.13 -14.20 -10.57
N ASP A 55 11.01 -14.85 -9.41
CA ASP A 55 10.41 -14.22 -8.22
C ASP A 55 11.16 -12.96 -7.78
N SER A 56 12.47 -12.93 -7.99
CA SER A 56 13.32 -11.77 -7.67
C SER A 56 13.38 -10.74 -8.80
N ALA A 57 13.04 -11.12 -10.02
CA ALA A 57 13.03 -10.28 -11.20
C ALA A 57 11.84 -10.65 -12.11
N PRO A 58 10.61 -10.33 -11.69
CA PRO A 58 9.43 -10.59 -12.51
C PRO A 58 9.52 -9.78 -13.80
N LEU A 59 8.88 -10.29 -14.85
CA LEU A 59 8.79 -9.56 -16.11
C LEU A 59 8.16 -8.18 -15.89
N THR A 60 8.77 -7.18 -16.52
CA THR A 60 8.14 -5.86 -16.59
C THR A 60 6.86 -5.97 -17.42
N PRO A 61 5.72 -5.50 -16.92
CA PRO A 61 4.50 -5.49 -17.71
C PRO A 61 4.71 -4.74 -19.01
N ALA A 62 4.35 -5.39 -20.11
CA ALA A 62 4.47 -4.83 -21.46
C ALA A 62 3.15 -5.08 -22.19
N ASP A 63 2.80 -4.18 -23.08
CA ASP A 63 1.68 -4.34 -24.00
C ASP A 63 2.14 -5.23 -25.19
N ALA A 64 2.28 -6.52 -24.88
CA ALA A 64 2.75 -7.52 -25.83
C ALA A 64 1.90 -8.79 -25.71
N ILE A 65 1.63 -9.41 -26.85
CA ILE A 65 0.81 -10.62 -26.96
C ILE A 65 1.35 -11.75 -26.08
N GLU A 66 2.66 -11.91 -25.99
CA GLU A 66 3.30 -12.94 -25.16
C GLU A 66 3.01 -12.74 -23.68
N THR A 67 3.00 -11.50 -23.20
CA THR A 67 2.71 -11.18 -21.79
C THR A 67 1.25 -11.48 -21.45
N GLU A 68 0.33 -11.12 -22.34
CA GLU A 68 -1.10 -11.44 -22.19
C GLU A 68 -1.32 -12.95 -22.21
N PHE A 69 -0.72 -13.67 -23.15
CA PHE A 69 -0.83 -15.10 -23.25
C PHE A 69 -0.41 -15.80 -21.96
N PHE A 70 0.75 -15.47 -21.38
CA PHE A 70 1.20 -16.05 -20.13
C PHE A 70 0.27 -15.73 -18.95
N THR A 71 -0.27 -14.51 -18.91
CA THR A 71 -1.23 -14.11 -17.88
C THR A 71 -2.49 -14.96 -17.92
N PHE A 72 -3.05 -15.21 -19.08
CA PHE A 72 -4.27 -16.01 -19.23
C PHE A 72 -4.02 -17.51 -19.08
N ASP A 73 -2.90 -18.01 -19.58
CA ASP A 73 -2.55 -19.42 -19.47
C ASP A 73 -2.25 -19.84 -18.03
N ASP A 74 -1.73 -18.93 -17.22
CA ASP A 74 -1.45 -19.17 -15.80
C ASP A 74 -2.64 -18.85 -14.88
N ALA A 75 -3.70 -18.28 -15.40
CA ALA A 75 -4.86 -17.91 -14.60
C ALA A 75 -5.62 -19.16 -14.11
N ILE A 76 -5.73 -19.29 -12.78
CA ILE A 76 -6.45 -20.39 -12.13
C ILE A 76 -7.88 -20.02 -11.73
N ALA A 77 -8.15 -18.72 -11.58
CA ALA A 77 -9.47 -18.21 -11.26
C ALA A 77 -9.61 -16.75 -11.71
N ALA A 78 -10.85 -16.36 -11.99
CA ALA A 78 -11.22 -14.99 -12.29
C ALA A 78 -12.48 -14.60 -11.53
N LYS A 79 -12.53 -13.38 -11.02
CA LYS A 79 -13.72 -12.82 -10.37
C LYS A 79 -13.98 -11.42 -10.92
N LYS A 80 -15.23 -11.14 -11.31
CA LYS A 80 -15.65 -9.78 -11.56
C LYS A 80 -15.61 -8.99 -10.26
N VAL A 81 -14.96 -7.83 -10.28
CA VAL A 81 -14.84 -6.94 -9.13
C VAL A 81 -15.99 -5.92 -9.17
N THR A 82 -16.64 -5.74 -8.05
CA THR A 82 -17.73 -4.79 -7.84
C THR A 82 -17.37 -3.79 -6.75
N SER A 83 -18.17 -2.74 -6.57
CA SER A 83 -17.96 -1.75 -5.52
C SER A 83 -17.95 -2.34 -4.10
N SER A 84 -18.60 -3.47 -3.87
CA SER A 84 -18.58 -4.17 -2.58
C SER A 84 -17.30 -4.98 -2.33
N ASP A 85 -16.49 -5.21 -3.36
CA ASP A 85 -15.25 -5.99 -3.26
C ASP A 85 -14.03 -5.10 -2.97
N ILE A 86 -14.20 -3.79 -2.99
CA ILE A 86 -13.12 -2.82 -2.78
C ILE A 86 -13.36 -1.99 -1.53
N SER A 87 -12.27 -1.65 -0.84
CA SER A 87 -12.29 -0.75 0.31
C SER A 87 -10.96 -0.05 0.48
N PHE A 88 -11.01 1.13 1.09
CA PHE A 88 -9.78 1.78 1.55
C PHE A 88 -9.27 1.06 2.78
N VAL A 89 -7.97 0.87 2.83
CA VAL A 89 -7.28 0.23 3.96
C VAL A 89 -6.18 1.13 4.49
N ILE A 90 -5.88 0.99 5.77
CA ILE A 90 -4.74 1.63 6.42
C ILE A 90 -3.81 0.56 6.98
N PRO A 91 -2.51 0.80 7.10
CA PRO A 91 -1.60 -0.14 7.76
C PRO A 91 -2.05 -0.43 9.19
N ARG A 92 -2.13 -1.70 9.56
CA ARG A 92 -2.44 -2.10 10.93
C ARG A 92 -1.22 -1.85 11.82
N ARG A 93 -1.41 -1.07 12.89
CA ARG A 93 -0.38 -0.72 13.87
C ARG A 93 -0.86 -1.10 15.26
N ASN A 94 -0.54 -2.30 15.71
CA ASN A 94 -0.91 -2.74 17.05
C ASN A 94 -0.16 -1.94 18.11
N TRP A 95 -0.83 -1.63 19.21
CA TRP A 95 -0.14 -1.08 20.36
C TRP A 95 0.89 -2.08 20.91
N THR A 96 2.04 -1.57 21.31
CA THR A 96 3.12 -2.36 21.92
C THR A 96 3.73 -1.55 23.05
N THR A 97 3.84 -2.17 24.22
CA THR A 97 4.45 -1.54 25.39
C THR A 97 5.91 -1.18 25.14
N GLY A 98 6.34 -0.05 25.68
CA GLY A 98 7.72 0.43 25.53
C GLY A 98 8.01 1.15 24.21
N THR A 99 7.02 1.27 23.33
CA THR A 99 7.18 1.97 22.06
C THR A 99 6.95 3.48 22.24
N VAL A 100 7.80 4.29 21.63
CA VAL A 100 7.56 5.73 21.49
C VAL A 100 6.80 5.96 20.20
N TYR A 101 5.56 6.42 20.33
CA TYR A 101 4.70 6.73 19.19
C TYR A 101 4.87 8.18 18.76
N ASP A 102 4.69 8.44 17.47
CA ASP A 102 4.68 9.80 16.95
C ASP A 102 3.35 10.47 17.33
N TYR A 103 3.39 11.72 17.75
CA TYR A 103 2.14 12.46 17.85
C TYR A 103 1.71 12.98 16.47
N TYR A 104 0.41 13.16 16.29
CA TYR A 104 -0.15 13.63 15.02
C TYR A 104 0.32 15.03 14.66
N ARG A 105 1.01 15.15 13.52
CA ARG A 105 1.41 16.40 12.89
C ARG A 105 1.27 16.33 11.39
N PRO A 106 0.50 17.24 10.76
CA PRO A 106 0.33 17.24 9.31
C PRO A 106 1.56 17.76 8.55
N ASP A 107 2.53 18.34 9.25
CA ASP A 107 3.73 18.96 8.68
C ASP A 107 5.01 18.10 8.74
N TYR A 108 4.90 16.83 9.07
CA TYR A 108 6.04 15.91 8.96
C TYR A 108 6.62 15.92 7.54
N GLY A 109 7.95 16.08 7.46
CA GLY A 109 8.67 16.17 6.19
C GLY A 109 8.55 17.49 5.46
N ARG A 110 7.87 18.49 6.03
CA ARG A 110 7.78 19.83 5.44
C ARG A 110 9.16 20.45 5.35
N ARG A 111 9.48 20.91 4.15
CA ARG A 111 10.70 21.69 3.88
C ARG A 111 10.32 23.15 3.76
N ILE A 112 10.99 24.01 4.51
CA ILE A 112 10.75 25.45 4.45
C ILE A 112 11.57 26.11 3.33
N THR A 113 12.77 25.63 3.08
CA THR A 113 13.64 26.15 2.00
C THR A 113 14.63 25.04 1.63
N GLY A 114 14.49 24.40 0.51
CA GLY A 114 15.50 23.56 -0.17
C GLY A 114 16.36 22.57 0.65
N GLY A 115 16.14 22.49 1.95
CA GLY A 115 16.99 21.80 2.92
C GLY A 115 16.37 20.51 3.49
N THR A 116 16.97 20.05 4.58
CA THR A 116 16.49 18.92 5.38
C THR A 116 15.09 19.22 5.93
N PRO A 117 14.18 18.25 6.01
CA PRO A 117 12.89 18.43 6.65
C PRO A 117 13.05 18.95 8.08
N THR A 118 12.36 20.04 8.43
CA THR A 118 12.45 20.68 9.75
C THR A 118 11.66 19.92 10.81
N GLN A 119 10.74 19.07 10.39
CA GLN A 119 9.90 18.28 11.28
C GLN A 119 10.04 16.80 10.90
N THR A 120 10.70 16.05 11.73
CA THR A 120 10.82 14.60 11.63
C THR A 120 10.02 13.97 12.76
N ALA A 121 9.37 12.84 12.46
CA ALA A 121 8.73 12.02 13.45
C ALA A 121 9.78 11.28 14.29
N ASN A 122 9.45 10.90 15.51
CA ASN A 122 10.36 10.14 16.37
C ASN A 122 10.68 8.75 15.75
N SER A 123 9.75 8.16 15.04
CA SER A 123 9.96 6.96 14.24
C SER A 123 10.93 7.14 13.05
N GLY A 124 11.37 8.37 12.79
CA GLY A 124 12.16 8.72 11.60
C GLY A 124 11.32 8.94 10.34
N ALA A 125 10.00 8.86 10.42
CA ALA A 125 9.12 9.10 9.28
C ALA A 125 9.23 10.54 8.78
N THR A 126 9.32 10.69 7.47
CA THR A 126 9.44 11.99 6.79
C THR A 126 8.11 12.48 6.19
N ASN A 127 7.03 11.80 6.49
CA ASN A 127 5.67 12.19 6.11
C ASN A 127 4.66 11.57 7.09
N LEU A 128 3.45 12.10 7.09
CA LEU A 128 2.40 11.64 8.01
C LEU A 128 1.96 10.19 7.74
N PHE A 129 1.96 9.75 6.50
CA PHE A 129 1.53 8.40 6.14
C PHE A 129 2.39 7.31 6.79
N ASP A 130 3.70 7.52 6.83
CA ASP A 130 4.66 6.57 7.40
C ASP A 130 4.79 6.69 8.93
N SER A 131 4.35 7.81 9.52
CA SER A 131 4.46 8.05 10.95
C SER A 131 3.54 7.16 11.78
N THR A 132 3.94 6.86 13.01
CA THR A 132 3.23 5.98 13.94
C THR A 132 2.25 6.74 14.84
N PHE A 133 1.43 7.63 14.24
CA PHE A 133 0.55 8.54 14.98
C PHE A 133 -0.79 7.93 15.40
N TYR A 134 -1.03 6.67 15.12
CA TYR A 134 -2.22 5.92 15.56
C TYR A 134 -1.86 4.50 15.92
N VAL A 135 -2.64 3.90 16.80
CA VAL A 135 -2.47 2.53 17.28
C VAL A 135 -3.80 1.82 17.37
N LEU A 136 -3.77 0.52 17.18
CA LEU A 136 -4.89 -0.39 17.43
C LEU A 136 -4.67 -1.08 18.78
N SER A 137 -5.61 -0.92 19.71
CA SER A 137 -5.58 -1.62 21.00
C SER A 137 -6.02 -3.09 20.88
N SER A 138 -5.83 -3.85 21.96
CA SER A 138 -6.31 -5.23 22.10
C SER A 138 -7.83 -5.35 22.01
N ASP A 139 -8.57 -4.28 22.36
CA ASP A 139 -10.02 -4.18 22.23
C ASP A 139 -10.49 -3.77 20.82
N PHE A 140 -9.59 -3.76 19.84
CA PHE A 140 -9.85 -3.35 18.46
C PHE A 140 -10.29 -1.90 18.26
N ASN A 141 -9.99 -1.03 19.22
CA ASN A 141 -10.19 0.40 19.10
C ASN A 141 -8.94 1.07 18.47
N VAL A 142 -9.16 2.06 17.60
CA VAL A 142 -8.07 2.83 17.01
C VAL A 142 -7.95 4.17 17.73
N TYR A 143 -6.78 4.43 18.29
CA TYR A 143 -6.46 5.66 19.00
C TYR A 143 -5.48 6.50 18.21
N LYS A 144 -5.77 7.78 18.13
CA LYS A 144 -4.89 8.78 17.54
C LYS A 144 -4.01 9.39 18.63
N VAL A 145 -2.71 9.39 18.42
CA VAL A 145 -1.74 9.99 19.35
C VAL A 145 -1.74 11.50 19.18
N LEU A 146 -2.26 12.22 20.14
CA LEU A 146 -2.30 13.67 20.15
C LEU A 146 -1.10 14.27 20.89
N ASP A 147 -0.59 13.55 21.89
CA ASP A 147 0.61 13.86 22.67
C ASP A 147 1.34 12.57 22.98
N ASN A 148 2.66 12.59 22.94
CA ASN A 148 3.51 11.45 23.28
C ASN A 148 4.37 11.71 24.53
N ASN A 149 3.96 12.67 25.35
CA ASN A 149 4.62 13.04 26.61
C ASN A 149 6.13 13.32 26.44
N GLY A 150 6.48 14.11 25.43
CA GLY A 150 7.88 14.48 25.16
C GLY A 150 8.74 13.30 24.71
N ASP A 151 8.24 12.49 23.81
CA ASP A 151 8.88 11.28 23.27
C ASP A 151 9.08 10.18 24.31
N ALA A 152 8.16 10.08 25.28
CA ALA A 152 8.19 9.01 26.26
C ALA A 152 7.60 7.70 25.71
N ALA A 153 8.18 6.59 26.16
CA ALA A 153 7.68 5.25 25.82
C ALA A 153 6.28 5.01 26.41
N SER A 154 5.37 4.51 25.57
CA SER A 154 4.02 4.12 26.00
C SER A 154 4.07 2.85 26.84
N THR A 155 3.64 2.92 28.10
CA THR A 155 3.67 1.80 29.02
C THR A 155 2.28 1.27 29.39
N VAL A 156 1.23 2.03 29.10
CA VAL A 156 -0.15 1.68 29.36
C VAL A 156 -0.92 1.67 28.05
N GLU A 157 -1.62 0.57 27.80
CA GLU A 157 -2.47 0.47 26.60
C GLU A 157 -3.67 1.43 26.71
N PRO A 158 -4.02 2.17 25.65
CA PRO A 158 -5.18 3.03 25.64
C PRO A 158 -6.47 2.19 25.67
N THR A 159 -7.42 2.62 26.51
CA THR A 159 -8.72 1.96 26.72
C THR A 159 -9.89 2.91 26.46
#